data_5a5e74407d82204fac04e3261c8b60e9
#
_entry.id   5a5e74407d82204fac04e3261c8b60e9
#
_cell.length_a   1.000
_cell.length_b   1.000
_cell.length_c   1.000
_cell.angle_alpha   90.00
_cell.angle_beta   90.00
_cell.angle_gamma   90.00
#
_symmetry.space_group_name_H-M   'P 1'
#
loop_
_entity.id
_entity.type
_entity.pdbx_description
1 polymer ?
#
loop_
_entity_poly.entity_id
_entity_poly.type
_entity_poly.pdbx_seq_one_letter_code
_entity_poly.pdbx_strand_id
1 'polypeptide(L)'
;MDAPKIFESEYRFCLILWDNEPVSSGKLVELCKEGLGWSKATTYTVIRRLSERGVLKNENTIVTSLISKEDAQKSRLEEMVEETFEGSMPAFIAAFSKTKKLTRQEVDQLKALIDSFEEE
;
A
#
# COMPACT_ATOMS: atom_id res chain seq x y z
N MET A 1 -1.18 1.12 -17.06
CA MET A 1 -1.17 -0.29 -16.59
C MET A 1 -1.46 -0.31 -15.10
N ASP A 2 -2.42 -1.11 -14.72
CA ASP A 2 -2.82 -1.18 -13.32
C ASP A 2 -1.81 -1.96 -12.49
N ALA A 3 -1.57 -1.50 -11.27
CA ALA A 3 -0.74 -2.24 -10.32
C ALA A 3 -1.46 -3.54 -9.93
N PRO A 4 -0.72 -4.64 -9.67
CA PRO A 4 -1.33 -5.87 -9.16
C PRO A 4 -2.08 -5.61 -7.87
N LYS A 5 -3.15 -6.37 -7.66
CA LYS A 5 -3.96 -6.23 -6.45
C LYS A 5 -3.19 -6.71 -5.21
N ILE A 6 -3.33 -5.95 -4.14
CA ILE A 6 -2.77 -6.29 -2.82
C ILE A 6 -3.92 -6.20 -1.81
N PHE A 7 -4.24 -7.34 -1.17
CA PHE A 7 -5.29 -7.38 -0.16
C PHE A 7 -4.80 -6.81 1.17
N GLU A 8 -5.71 -6.51 2.09
CA GLU A 8 -5.38 -5.82 3.34
C GLU A 8 -4.28 -6.52 4.15
N SER A 9 -4.40 -7.82 4.36
CA SER A 9 -3.38 -8.56 5.12
C SER A 9 -2.04 -8.62 4.38
N GLU A 10 -2.10 -8.67 3.06
CA GLU A 10 -0.90 -8.67 2.22
C GLU A 10 -0.23 -7.30 2.21
N TYR A 11 -1.00 -6.24 2.29
CA TYR A 11 -0.44 -4.90 2.41
C TYR A 11 0.36 -4.75 3.70
N ARG A 12 -0.14 -5.30 4.81
CA ARG A 12 0.59 -5.31 6.08
C ARG A 12 1.91 -6.05 5.95
N PHE A 13 1.92 -7.17 5.24
CA PHE A 13 3.15 -7.88 4.92
C PHE A 13 4.10 -7.01 4.09
N CYS A 14 3.57 -6.33 3.08
CA CYS A 14 4.38 -5.47 2.21
C CYS A 14 5.03 -4.32 2.97
N LEU A 15 4.37 -3.77 3.99
CA LEU A 15 4.98 -2.74 4.83
C LEU A 15 6.25 -3.25 5.50
N ILE A 16 6.24 -4.50 5.95
CA ILE A 16 7.43 -5.13 6.55
C ILE A 16 8.50 -5.35 5.48
N LEU A 17 8.10 -5.83 4.30
CA LEU A 17 9.04 -6.06 3.21
C LEU A 17 9.72 -4.76 2.77
N TRP A 18 8.96 -3.71 2.52
CA TRP A 18 9.52 -2.42 2.07
C TRP A 18 10.51 -1.83 3.07
N ASP A 19 10.27 -2.03 4.37
CA ASP A 19 11.17 -1.53 5.41
C ASP A 19 12.45 -2.33 5.55
N ASN A 20 12.50 -3.56 5.02
CA ASN A 20 13.60 -4.48 5.27
C ASN A 20 14.29 -5.02 4.02
N GLU A 21 13.77 -4.76 2.83
CA GLU A 21 14.31 -5.33 1.59
C GLU A 21 15.68 -4.76 1.20
N PRO A 22 16.55 -5.52 0.55
CA PRO A 22 16.38 -6.95 0.27
C PRO A 22 16.52 -7.76 1.56
N VAL A 23 15.71 -8.78 1.71
CA VAL A 23 15.61 -9.52 2.98
C VAL A 23 15.37 -11.00 2.68
N SER A 24 15.97 -11.89 3.49
CA SER A 24 15.74 -13.32 3.31
C SER A 24 14.32 -13.73 3.71
N SER A 25 13.81 -14.76 3.06
CA SER A 25 12.49 -15.30 3.39
C SER A 25 12.44 -15.79 4.84
N GLY A 26 13.56 -16.36 5.34
CA GLY A 26 13.65 -16.77 6.74
C GLY A 26 13.53 -15.61 7.71
N LYS A 27 14.16 -14.48 7.39
CA LYS A 27 14.04 -13.28 8.22
C LYS A 27 12.63 -12.71 8.17
N LEU A 28 11.97 -12.76 7.01
CA LEU A 28 10.58 -12.34 6.89
C LEU A 28 9.66 -13.20 7.76
N VAL A 29 9.92 -14.49 7.87
CA VAL A 29 9.15 -15.37 8.77
C VAL A 29 9.22 -14.84 10.20
N GLU A 30 10.43 -14.48 10.67
CA GLU A 30 10.60 -13.92 12.02
C GLU A 30 9.88 -12.59 12.18
N LEU A 31 10.04 -11.69 11.23
CA LEU A 31 9.43 -10.36 11.28
C LEU A 31 7.91 -10.44 11.24
N CYS A 32 7.34 -11.31 10.41
CA CYS A 32 5.90 -11.47 10.30
C CYS A 32 5.32 -12.16 11.54
N LYS A 33 6.07 -13.04 12.15
CA LYS A 33 5.65 -13.66 13.41
C LYS A 33 5.53 -12.59 14.50
N GLU A 34 6.53 -11.73 14.62
CA GLU A 34 6.52 -10.65 15.61
C GLU A 34 5.49 -9.57 15.32
N GLY A 35 5.42 -9.12 14.07
CA GLY A 35 4.60 -7.98 13.70
C GLY A 35 3.16 -8.31 13.36
N LEU A 36 2.87 -9.51 12.86
CA LEU A 36 1.56 -9.91 12.38
C LEU A 36 0.99 -11.14 13.06
N GLY A 37 1.79 -11.82 13.88
CA GLY A 37 1.37 -13.07 14.51
C GLY A 37 1.23 -14.23 13.53
N TRP A 38 1.91 -14.16 12.40
CA TRP A 38 1.81 -15.17 11.34
C TRP A 38 2.69 -16.37 11.60
N SER A 39 2.18 -17.55 11.26
CA SER A 39 2.99 -18.76 11.24
C SER A 39 3.95 -18.73 10.05
N LYS A 40 4.98 -19.60 10.11
CA LYS A 40 5.89 -19.80 9.00
C LYS A 40 5.15 -20.17 7.70
N ALA A 41 4.18 -21.09 7.83
CA ALA A 41 3.40 -21.54 6.67
C ALA A 41 2.62 -20.38 6.04
N THR A 42 1.99 -19.56 6.85
CA THR A 42 1.24 -18.40 6.35
C THR A 42 2.16 -17.43 5.62
N THR A 43 3.33 -17.13 6.19
CA THR A 43 4.28 -16.22 5.57
C THR A 43 4.73 -16.73 4.20
N TYR A 44 5.10 -18.00 4.09
CA TYR A 44 5.51 -18.57 2.80
C TYR A 44 4.38 -18.62 1.79
N THR A 45 3.16 -18.87 2.24
CA THR A 45 1.99 -18.83 1.36
C THR A 45 1.79 -17.44 0.77
N VAL A 46 1.92 -16.40 1.59
CA VAL A 46 1.77 -15.00 1.13
C VAL A 46 2.91 -14.63 0.18
N ILE A 47 4.15 -14.98 0.50
CA ILE A 47 5.29 -14.73 -0.40
C ILE A 47 5.03 -15.34 -1.78
N ARG A 48 4.57 -16.59 -1.82
CA ARG A 48 4.29 -17.28 -3.08
C ARG A 48 3.17 -16.58 -3.86
N ARG A 49 2.05 -16.24 -3.19
CA ARG A 49 0.92 -15.58 -3.83
C ARG A 49 1.30 -14.22 -4.41
N LEU A 50 2.06 -13.43 -3.66
CA LEU A 50 2.50 -12.12 -4.13
C LEU A 50 3.53 -12.24 -5.25
N SER A 51 4.37 -13.27 -5.22
CA SER A 51 5.30 -13.57 -6.30
C SER A 51 4.54 -13.91 -7.59
N GLU A 52 3.51 -14.74 -7.49
CA GLU A 52 2.68 -15.12 -8.64
C GLU A 52 1.96 -13.93 -9.26
N ARG A 53 1.57 -12.96 -8.44
CA ARG A 53 0.89 -11.75 -8.93
C ARG A 53 1.84 -10.63 -9.38
N GLY A 54 3.14 -10.82 -9.27
CA GLY A 54 4.12 -9.83 -9.70
C GLY A 54 4.35 -8.69 -8.71
N VAL A 55 3.98 -8.86 -7.44
CA VAL A 55 4.17 -7.85 -6.40
C VAL A 55 5.59 -7.87 -5.85
N LEU A 56 6.18 -9.05 -5.76
CA LEU A 56 7.53 -9.26 -5.27
C LEU A 56 8.20 -10.39 -6.05
N LYS A 57 9.51 -10.52 -5.85
CA LYS A 57 10.26 -11.68 -6.34
C LYS A 57 11.05 -12.29 -5.20
N ASN A 58 11.19 -13.61 -5.24
CA ASN A 58 12.00 -14.37 -4.31
C ASN A 58 13.04 -15.14 -5.12
N GLU A 59 14.26 -14.65 -5.10
CA GLU A 59 15.39 -15.28 -5.82
C GLU A 59 16.44 -15.74 -4.82
N ASN A 60 16.73 -17.04 -4.82
CA ASN A 60 17.73 -17.59 -3.90
C ASN A 60 17.44 -17.23 -2.44
N THR A 61 16.18 -17.32 -2.04
CA THR A 61 15.67 -16.97 -0.71
C THR A 61 15.72 -15.48 -0.36
N ILE A 62 16.15 -14.62 -1.28
CA ILE A 62 16.15 -13.17 -1.06
C ILE A 62 14.91 -12.57 -1.71
N VAL A 63 14.14 -11.84 -0.93
CA VAL A 63 12.87 -11.25 -1.34
C VAL A 63 13.04 -9.76 -1.55
N THR A 64 12.55 -9.28 -2.70
CA THR A 64 12.52 -7.85 -3.02
C THR A 64 11.17 -7.52 -3.64
N SER A 65 10.71 -6.29 -3.43
CA SER A 65 9.45 -5.84 -4.03
C SER A 65 9.64 -5.48 -5.50
N LEU A 66 8.59 -5.69 -6.29
CA LEU A 66 8.52 -5.27 -7.69
C LEU A 66 7.63 -4.04 -7.85
N ILE A 67 6.91 -3.67 -6.80
CA ILE A 67 6.05 -2.50 -6.74
C ILE A 67 6.50 -1.64 -5.58
N SER A 68 6.66 -0.34 -5.78
CA SER A 68 7.04 0.57 -4.71
C SER A 68 5.87 0.76 -3.74
N LYS A 69 6.21 1.14 -2.52
CA LYS A 69 5.20 1.49 -1.51
C LYS A 69 4.29 2.61 -2.02
N GLU A 70 4.88 3.61 -2.66
CA GLU A 70 4.13 4.73 -3.21
C GLU A 70 3.13 4.29 -4.27
N ASP A 71 3.55 3.45 -5.21
CA ASP A 71 2.65 2.95 -6.25
C ASP A 71 1.53 2.08 -5.69
N ALA A 72 1.84 1.26 -4.69
CA ALA A 72 0.83 0.45 -4.01
C ALA A 72 -0.19 1.34 -3.28
N GLN A 73 0.27 2.39 -2.63
CA GLN A 73 -0.62 3.34 -1.95
C GLN A 73 -1.54 4.07 -2.92
N LYS A 74 -1.00 4.50 -4.08
CA LYS A 74 -1.81 5.14 -5.13
C LYS A 74 -2.88 4.21 -5.66
N SER A 75 -2.52 2.96 -5.94
CA SER A 75 -3.46 1.97 -6.44
C SER A 75 -4.58 1.69 -5.45
N ARG A 76 -4.27 1.59 -4.18
CA ARG A 76 -5.28 1.37 -3.14
C ARG A 76 -6.21 2.56 -3.00
N LEU A 77 -5.66 3.78 -3.08
CA LEU A 77 -6.48 4.99 -3.03
C LEU A 77 -7.43 5.06 -4.22
N GLU A 78 -6.94 4.82 -5.42
CA GLU A 78 -7.77 4.82 -6.63
C GLU A 78 -8.91 3.81 -6.53
N GLU A 79 -8.62 2.61 -6.07
CA GLU A 79 -9.63 1.57 -5.89
C GLU A 79 -10.70 2.00 -4.89
N MET A 80 -10.29 2.58 -3.77
CA MET A 80 -11.23 3.03 -2.74
C MET A 80 -12.11 4.18 -3.25
N VAL A 81 -11.53 5.15 -3.96
CA VAL A 81 -12.29 6.27 -4.52
C VAL A 81 -13.27 5.77 -5.57
N GLU A 82 -12.85 4.84 -6.43
CA GLU A 82 -13.73 4.26 -7.44
C GLU A 82 -14.88 3.48 -6.82
N GLU A 83 -14.60 2.61 -5.86
CA GLU A 83 -15.61 1.75 -5.25
C GLU A 83 -16.58 2.51 -4.32
N THR A 84 -16.07 3.49 -3.59
CA THR A 84 -16.85 4.17 -2.55
C THR A 84 -17.43 5.50 -3.03
N PHE A 85 -16.73 6.21 -3.90
CA PHE A 85 -17.09 7.57 -4.32
C PHE A 85 -17.30 7.68 -5.84
N GLU A 86 -17.49 6.56 -6.51
CA GLU A 86 -17.74 6.52 -7.97
C GLU A 86 -16.68 7.28 -8.77
N GLY A 87 -15.43 7.23 -8.32
CA GLY A 87 -14.32 7.89 -8.98
C GLY A 87 -14.19 9.39 -8.69
N SER A 88 -15.00 9.93 -7.80
CA SER A 88 -15.00 11.38 -7.53
C SER A 88 -14.05 11.75 -6.40
N MET A 89 -12.93 12.36 -6.72
CA MET A 89 -12.00 12.90 -5.71
C MET A 89 -12.64 14.05 -4.90
N PRO A 90 -13.39 14.98 -5.51
CA PRO A 90 -14.10 15.99 -4.70
C PRO A 90 -15.05 15.37 -3.68
N ALA A 91 -15.77 14.30 -4.03
CA ALA A 91 -16.65 13.62 -3.09
C ALA A 91 -15.86 12.98 -1.95
N PHE A 92 -14.71 12.37 -2.25
CA PHE A 92 -13.82 11.81 -1.24
C PHE A 92 -13.33 12.89 -0.26
N ILE A 93 -12.83 13.99 -0.77
CA ILE A 93 -12.33 15.10 0.04
C ILE A 93 -13.44 15.68 0.93
N ALA A 94 -14.64 15.86 0.35
CA ALA A 94 -15.79 16.36 1.12
C ALA A 94 -16.16 15.43 2.29
N ALA A 95 -16.18 14.12 2.03
CA ALA A 95 -16.47 13.14 3.08
C ALA A 95 -15.38 13.13 4.14
N PHE A 96 -14.11 13.17 3.73
CA PHE A 96 -12.98 13.20 4.65
C PHE A 96 -13.04 14.40 5.59
N SER A 97 -13.37 15.58 5.06
CA SER A 97 -13.42 16.81 5.86
C SER A 97 -14.54 16.79 6.91
N LYS A 98 -15.58 15.95 6.69
CA LYS A 98 -16.67 15.78 7.67
C LYS A 98 -16.30 14.82 8.77
N THR A 99 -15.40 13.85 8.50
CA THR A 99 -15.02 12.84 9.50
C THR A 99 -13.84 13.28 10.35
N LYS A 100 -13.03 14.19 9.84
CA LYS A 100 -11.86 14.70 10.54
C LYS A 100 -11.80 16.22 10.40
N LYS A 101 -11.71 16.90 11.54
CA LYS A 101 -11.59 18.36 11.54
C LYS A 101 -10.17 18.75 11.09
N LEU A 102 -10.09 19.50 10.00
CA LEU A 102 -8.81 19.97 9.48
C LEU A 102 -8.35 21.23 10.21
N THR A 103 -7.05 21.32 10.48
CA THR A 103 -6.47 22.54 11.02
C THR A 103 -6.35 23.59 9.91
N ARG A 104 -6.18 24.85 10.30
CA ARG A 104 -5.96 25.93 9.34
C ARG A 104 -4.73 25.66 8.48
N GLN A 105 -3.66 25.16 9.09
CA GLN A 105 -2.44 24.82 8.38
C GLN A 105 -2.67 23.74 7.33
N GLU A 106 -3.43 22.70 7.70
CA GLU A 106 -3.76 21.62 6.75
C GLU A 106 -4.62 22.14 5.58
N VAL A 107 -5.59 23.01 5.86
CA VAL A 107 -6.41 23.62 4.81
C VAL A 107 -5.54 24.42 3.84
N ASP A 108 -4.63 25.23 4.36
CA ASP A 108 -3.74 26.05 3.53
C ASP A 108 -2.80 25.19 2.68
N GLN A 109 -2.29 24.09 3.24
CA GLN A 109 -1.46 23.13 2.50
C GLN A 109 -2.25 22.45 1.39
N LEU A 110 -3.49 22.05 1.64
CA LEU A 110 -4.35 21.45 0.63
C LEU A 110 -4.67 22.42 -0.49
N LYS A 111 -4.97 23.68 -0.17
CA LYS A 111 -5.24 24.70 -1.19
C LYS A 111 -4.03 24.92 -2.09
N ALA A 112 -2.83 25.01 -1.49
CA ALA A 112 -1.61 25.17 -2.24
C ALA A 112 -1.34 23.99 -3.18
N LEU A 113 -1.60 22.79 -2.68
CA LEU A 113 -1.42 21.56 -3.47
C LEU A 113 -2.38 21.54 -4.66
N ILE A 114 -3.64 21.85 -4.43
CA ILE A 114 -4.66 21.87 -5.50
C ILE A 114 -4.30 22.92 -6.57
N ASP A 115 -3.89 24.11 -6.12
CA ASP A 115 -3.51 25.19 -7.04
C ASP A 115 -2.29 24.83 -7.89
N SER A 116 -1.47 23.89 -7.44
CA SER A 116 -0.28 23.45 -8.18
C SER A 116 -0.59 22.41 -9.26
N PHE A 117 -1.79 21.85 -9.29
CA PHE A 117 -2.15 20.85 -10.29
C PHE A 117 -2.29 21.49 -11.67
N GLU A 118 -1.73 20.78 -12.66
CA GLU A 118 -1.92 21.16 -14.05
C GLU A 118 -3.23 20.55 -14.56
N GLU A 119 -3.98 21.32 -15.29
CA GLU A 119 -5.19 20.83 -15.94
C GLU A 119 -4.81 20.01 -17.17
N GLU A 120 -5.47 18.90 -17.38
CA GLU A 120 -5.32 18.09 -18.60
C GLU A 120 -6.31 18.48 -19.66
#